data_24c25bb8ec537d75275bb562e9096d75
#
_entry.id   24c25bb8ec537d75275bb562e9096d75
#
_cell.length_a   1.000
_cell.length_b   1.000
_cell.length_c   1.000
_cell.angle_alpha   90.00
_cell.angle_beta   90.00
_cell.angle_gamma   90.00
#
_symmetry.space_group_name_H-M   'P 1'
#
loop_
_entity.id
_entity.type
_entity.pdbx_description
1 polymer ?
#
loop_
_entity_poly.entity_id
_entity_poly.type
_entity_poly.pdbx_seq_one_letter_code
_entity_poly.pdbx_strand_id
1 'polypeptide(L)'
;SNGGSFLIMEYMDMGGRVDQEEFGRLMAQMHLAEPLAKEAREGRFGFNVDNTIGATPQSNAWTAGSGTAAWVECFRDKRIGFQVRKAADARLRKQWEATLDATDGLLDLFEGLDVKPSVLHGDLWSGNIASAKGVPCIFDPAVYYGHHEAEWGMSWCASLGAGFWAGYRELIPEAPKFRMRRPLYEAYHQLNHYNLFGGGYRNAACGCLEQCLGSLD
;
A
#
# COMPACT_ATOMS: atom_id res chain seq x y z
N SER A 1 2.08 -30.01 -24.38
CA SER A 1 1.36 -28.75 -24.54
C SER A 1 2.00 -27.73 -23.63
N ASN A 2 2.63 -26.72 -24.19
CA ASN A 2 3.03 -25.53 -23.42
C ASN A 2 1.73 -24.85 -22.97
N GLY A 3 1.32 -25.08 -21.73
CA GLY A 3 0.13 -24.44 -21.15
C GLY A 3 0.42 -22.95 -20.97
N GLY A 4 -0.10 -22.13 -21.85
CA GLY A 4 -0.16 -20.68 -21.68
C GLY A 4 -1.45 -20.30 -20.97
N SER A 5 -1.40 -19.25 -20.15
CA SER A 5 -2.60 -18.60 -19.59
C SER A 5 -2.86 -17.31 -20.33
N PHE A 6 -4.13 -16.94 -20.47
CA PHE A 6 -4.54 -15.67 -21.07
C PHE A 6 -5.67 -15.06 -20.25
N LEU A 7 -5.74 -13.73 -20.28
CA LEU A 7 -6.78 -12.94 -19.67
C LEU A 7 -7.59 -12.26 -20.77
N ILE A 8 -8.92 -12.41 -20.72
CA ILE A 8 -9.83 -11.64 -21.57
C ILE A 8 -10.50 -10.59 -20.68
N MET A 9 -10.43 -9.34 -21.10
CA MET A 9 -11.03 -8.22 -20.38
C MET A 9 -11.71 -7.27 -21.35
N GLU A 10 -12.56 -6.38 -20.82
CA GLU A 10 -13.16 -5.31 -21.63
C GLU A 10 -12.07 -4.40 -22.21
N TYR A 11 -12.19 -4.06 -23.47
CA TYR A 11 -11.37 -3.01 -24.06
C TYR A 11 -11.93 -1.64 -23.65
N MET A 12 -11.09 -0.81 -23.06
CA MET A 12 -11.42 0.56 -22.70
C MET A 12 -10.57 1.53 -23.51
N ASP A 13 -11.22 2.45 -24.23
CA ASP A 13 -10.53 3.57 -24.87
C ASP A 13 -10.14 4.57 -23.77
N MET A 14 -8.88 4.48 -23.36
CA MET A 14 -8.30 5.28 -22.28
C MET A 14 -7.60 6.51 -22.86
N GLY A 15 -8.02 7.69 -22.42
CA GLY A 15 -7.43 8.95 -22.86
C GLY A 15 -8.02 10.14 -22.12
N GLY A 16 -7.40 11.30 -22.30
CA GLY A 16 -7.83 12.51 -21.63
C GLY A 16 -7.27 12.67 -20.22
N ARG A 17 -7.72 13.74 -19.57
CA ARG A 17 -7.27 14.11 -18.22
C ARG A 17 -8.15 13.44 -17.17
N VAL A 18 -7.53 12.90 -16.13
CA VAL A 18 -8.23 12.39 -14.96
C VAL A 18 -8.73 13.57 -14.12
N ASP A 19 -10.03 13.59 -13.82
CA ASP A 19 -10.59 14.48 -12.82
C ASP A 19 -10.08 14.04 -11.45
N GLN A 20 -9.20 14.83 -10.87
CA GLN A 20 -8.51 14.47 -9.63
C GLN A 20 -9.44 14.43 -8.42
N GLU A 21 -10.41 15.33 -8.36
CA GLU A 21 -11.32 15.41 -7.22
C GLU A 21 -12.30 14.23 -7.24
N GLU A 22 -12.87 13.94 -8.40
CA GLU A 22 -13.72 12.76 -8.59
C GLU A 22 -12.94 11.46 -8.36
N PHE A 23 -11.69 11.40 -8.83
CA PHE A 23 -10.83 10.25 -8.57
C PHE A 23 -10.60 10.04 -7.07
N GLY A 24 -10.37 11.11 -6.32
CA GLY A 24 -10.25 11.05 -4.87
C GLY A 24 -11.49 10.48 -4.20
N ARG A 25 -12.69 10.95 -4.58
CA ARG A 25 -13.98 10.44 -4.04
C ARG A 25 -14.17 8.95 -4.37
N LEU A 26 -13.90 8.54 -5.61
CA LEU A 26 -14.05 7.13 -6.03
C LEU A 26 -13.08 6.20 -5.27
N MET A 27 -11.83 6.62 -5.06
CA MET A 27 -10.88 5.88 -4.24
C MET A 27 -11.33 5.75 -2.78
N ALA A 28 -11.86 6.82 -2.21
CA ALA A 28 -12.41 6.79 -0.85
C ALA A 28 -13.63 5.85 -0.76
N GLN A 29 -14.53 5.89 -1.73
CA GLN A 29 -15.67 4.97 -1.82
C GLN A 29 -15.22 3.51 -1.93
N MET A 30 -14.20 3.22 -2.73
CA MET A 30 -13.60 1.88 -2.84
C MET A 30 -13.04 1.41 -1.49
N HIS A 31 -12.33 2.28 -0.78
CA HIS A 31 -11.77 1.94 0.54
C HIS A 31 -12.82 1.77 1.65
N LEU A 32 -13.97 2.45 1.52
CA LEU A 32 -15.09 2.36 2.46
C LEU A 32 -16.08 1.25 2.10
N ALA A 33 -15.97 0.67 0.90
CA ALA A 33 -16.88 -0.38 0.47
C ALA A 33 -16.81 -1.59 1.39
N GLU A 34 -17.96 -2.20 1.67
CA GLU A 34 -18.01 -3.42 2.46
C GLU A 34 -17.19 -4.52 1.78
N PRO A 35 -16.25 -5.17 2.48
CA PRO A 35 -15.44 -6.23 1.91
C PRO A 35 -16.29 -7.41 1.42
N LEU A 36 -15.98 -7.93 0.23
CA LEU A 36 -16.63 -9.11 -0.31
C LEU A 36 -16.15 -10.41 0.37
N ALA A 37 -14.88 -10.46 0.78
CA ALA A 37 -14.33 -11.62 1.47
C ALA A 37 -14.84 -11.69 2.92
N LYS A 38 -15.26 -12.90 3.34
CA LYS A 38 -15.72 -13.14 4.71
C LYS A 38 -14.66 -12.76 5.75
N GLU A 39 -13.43 -13.17 5.51
CA GLU A 39 -12.29 -12.90 6.40
C GLU A 39 -12.06 -11.41 6.61
N ALA A 40 -12.19 -10.60 5.56
CA ALA A 40 -12.05 -9.15 5.67
C ALA A 40 -13.23 -8.52 6.45
N ARG A 41 -14.46 -9.02 6.29
CA ARG A 41 -15.60 -8.61 7.14
C ARG A 41 -15.40 -8.95 8.62
N GLU A 42 -14.64 -10.02 8.89
CA GLU A 42 -14.24 -10.41 10.25
C GLU A 42 -13.04 -9.60 10.78
N GLY A 43 -12.57 -8.60 10.03
CA GLY A 43 -11.47 -7.72 10.43
C GLY A 43 -10.07 -8.27 10.14
N ARG A 44 -9.94 -9.32 9.32
CA ARG A 44 -8.67 -9.96 8.95
C ARG A 44 -8.10 -9.35 7.67
N PHE A 45 -6.78 -9.35 7.55
CA PHE A 45 -6.04 -8.77 6.42
C PHE A 45 -5.42 -9.87 5.56
N GLY A 46 -5.43 -9.69 4.25
CA GLY A 46 -4.93 -10.67 3.29
C GLY A 46 -5.75 -10.73 2.02
N PHE A 47 -5.68 -11.84 1.31
CA PHE A 47 -6.50 -12.12 0.12
C PHE A 47 -6.59 -13.62 -0.12
N ASN A 48 -7.55 -14.07 -0.94
CA ASN A 48 -7.79 -15.48 -1.19
C ASN A 48 -6.66 -16.17 -1.96
N VAL A 49 -5.85 -15.40 -2.68
CA VAL A 49 -4.72 -15.90 -3.46
C VAL A 49 -3.50 -15.00 -3.27
N ASP A 50 -2.33 -15.58 -3.31
CA ASP A 50 -1.09 -14.82 -3.42
C ASP A 50 -1.00 -14.18 -4.81
N ASN A 51 -0.33 -13.04 -4.90
CA ASN A 51 -0.08 -12.34 -6.15
C ASN A 51 1.37 -11.82 -6.22
N THR A 52 1.61 -10.81 -7.03
CA THR A 52 2.92 -10.17 -7.13
C THR A 52 2.79 -8.67 -7.07
N ILE A 53 3.84 -7.99 -6.60
CA ILE A 53 4.08 -6.56 -6.76
C ILE A 53 5.24 -6.39 -7.75
N GLY A 54 4.93 -6.03 -9.00
CA GLY A 54 5.81 -6.24 -10.12
C GLY A 54 6.19 -7.72 -10.24
N ALA A 55 7.48 -8.06 -10.30
CA ALA A 55 7.97 -9.45 -10.33
C ALA A 55 8.21 -10.06 -8.94
N THR A 56 7.92 -9.35 -7.85
CA THR A 56 8.17 -9.83 -6.49
C THR A 56 6.93 -10.54 -5.94
N PRO A 57 7.03 -11.79 -5.48
CA PRO A 57 5.93 -12.49 -4.82
C PRO A 57 5.39 -11.72 -3.62
N GLN A 58 4.07 -11.62 -3.51
CA GLN A 58 3.37 -10.99 -2.41
C GLN A 58 2.43 -12.00 -1.75
N SER A 59 2.83 -12.49 -0.58
CA SER A 59 2.00 -13.41 0.18
C SER A 59 0.80 -12.69 0.78
N ASN A 60 -0.37 -13.23 0.53
CA ASN A 60 -1.66 -12.71 0.95
C ASN A 60 -2.41 -13.64 1.90
N ALA A 61 -1.74 -14.64 2.48
CA ALA A 61 -2.35 -15.49 3.49
C ALA A 61 -3.02 -14.63 4.57
N TRP A 62 -4.30 -14.92 4.86
CA TRP A 62 -5.09 -14.19 5.84
C TRP A 62 -4.41 -14.14 7.22
N THR A 63 -4.51 -13.00 7.91
CA THR A 63 -4.03 -12.90 9.30
C THR A 63 -4.81 -13.85 10.20
N ALA A 64 -4.15 -14.38 11.25
CA ALA A 64 -4.80 -15.20 12.25
C ALA A 64 -5.76 -14.36 13.12
N GLY A 65 -5.31 -13.16 13.51
CA GLY A 65 -6.08 -12.17 14.26
C GLY A 65 -6.74 -11.12 13.37
N SER A 66 -7.41 -10.16 14.00
CA SER A 66 -8.11 -9.03 13.38
C SER A 66 -7.70 -7.69 14.00
N GLY A 67 -8.09 -6.58 13.36
CA GLY A 67 -7.87 -5.23 13.86
C GLY A 67 -6.42 -4.76 13.80
N THR A 68 -6.13 -3.65 14.48
CA THR A 68 -4.87 -2.90 14.33
C THR A 68 -3.62 -3.75 14.57
N ALA A 69 -3.57 -4.55 15.63
CA ALA A 69 -2.38 -5.39 15.92
C ALA A 69 -2.12 -6.43 14.83
N ALA A 70 -3.18 -7.05 14.29
CA ALA A 70 -3.06 -8.01 13.19
C ALA A 70 -2.59 -7.34 11.89
N TRP A 71 -3.03 -6.10 11.63
CA TRP A 71 -2.51 -5.30 10.52
C TRP A 71 -1.02 -5.00 10.67
N VAL A 72 -0.63 -4.51 11.85
CA VAL A 72 0.76 -4.17 12.15
C VAL A 72 1.66 -5.38 11.95
N GLU A 73 1.31 -6.54 12.51
CA GLU A 73 2.04 -7.80 12.31
C GLU A 73 2.14 -8.18 10.83
N CYS A 74 1.02 -8.13 10.11
CA CYS A 74 0.98 -8.45 8.69
C CYS A 74 1.90 -7.54 7.86
N PHE A 75 1.81 -6.22 8.08
CA PHE A 75 2.61 -5.26 7.32
C PHE A 75 4.09 -5.34 7.68
N ARG A 76 4.39 -5.49 8.97
CA ARG A 76 5.75 -5.69 9.46
C ARG A 76 6.42 -6.91 8.84
N ASP A 77 5.76 -8.07 8.89
CA ASP A 77 6.41 -9.35 8.59
C ASP A 77 6.27 -9.76 7.13
N LYS A 78 5.06 -9.61 6.55
CA LYS A 78 4.77 -10.06 5.18
C LYS A 78 5.05 -9.00 4.12
N ARG A 79 5.10 -7.71 4.49
CA ARG A 79 5.39 -6.62 3.56
C ARG A 79 6.83 -6.15 3.74
N ILE A 80 7.13 -5.29 4.69
CA ILE A 80 8.48 -4.72 4.84
C ILE A 80 9.50 -5.79 5.21
N GLY A 81 9.24 -6.61 6.20
CA GLY A 81 10.19 -7.65 6.65
C GLY A 81 10.56 -8.62 5.54
N PHE A 82 9.61 -9.01 4.69
CA PHE A 82 9.89 -9.81 3.50
C PHE A 82 10.85 -9.08 2.55
N GLN A 83 10.58 -7.82 2.23
CA GLN A 83 11.41 -7.02 1.32
C GLN A 83 12.83 -6.81 1.86
N VAL A 84 12.98 -6.54 3.17
CA VAL A 84 14.28 -6.39 3.83
C VAL A 84 15.09 -7.70 3.77
N ARG A 85 14.46 -8.84 4.06
CA ARG A 85 15.12 -10.16 3.95
C ARG A 85 15.54 -10.44 2.51
N LYS A 86 14.67 -10.15 1.52
CA LYS A 86 14.97 -10.34 0.10
C LYS A 86 16.13 -9.46 -0.37
N ALA A 87 16.22 -8.24 0.11
CA ALA A 87 17.29 -7.30 -0.23
C ALA A 87 18.68 -7.79 0.21
N ALA A 88 18.75 -8.60 1.27
CA ALA A 88 19.99 -9.11 1.87
C ALA A 88 21.05 -8.01 2.14
N ASP A 89 20.60 -6.77 2.38
CA ASP A 89 21.43 -5.58 2.60
C ASP A 89 21.56 -5.32 4.10
N ALA A 90 22.81 -5.28 4.59
CA ALA A 90 23.10 -5.12 6.03
C ALA A 90 22.65 -3.75 6.56
N ARG A 91 22.74 -2.67 5.75
CA ARG A 91 22.32 -1.33 6.18
C ARG A 91 20.80 -1.25 6.32
N LEU A 92 20.05 -1.76 5.33
CA LEU A 92 18.59 -1.82 5.37
C LEU A 92 18.10 -2.64 6.55
N ARG A 93 18.73 -3.79 6.81
CA ARG A 93 18.39 -4.62 7.96
C ARG A 93 18.61 -3.88 9.28
N LYS A 94 19.79 -3.27 9.46
CA LYS A 94 20.09 -2.49 10.67
C LYS A 94 19.09 -1.34 10.87
N GLN A 95 18.76 -0.62 9.78
CA GLN A 95 17.79 0.47 9.85
C GLN A 95 16.40 -0.03 10.21
N TRP A 96 15.99 -1.17 9.65
CA TRP A 96 14.70 -1.80 9.95
C TRP A 96 14.62 -2.26 11.40
N GLU A 97 15.65 -2.92 11.92
CA GLU A 97 15.74 -3.34 13.32
C GLU A 97 15.64 -2.11 14.25
N ALA A 98 16.38 -1.04 13.97
CA ALA A 98 16.28 0.21 14.74
C ALA A 98 14.87 0.83 14.70
N THR A 99 14.18 0.75 13.55
CA THR A 99 12.80 1.24 13.45
C THR A 99 11.86 0.41 14.32
N LEU A 100 11.99 -0.91 14.32
CA LEU A 100 11.16 -1.79 15.16
C LEU A 100 11.39 -1.52 16.65
N ASP A 101 12.65 -1.40 17.06
CA ASP A 101 13.01 -1.14 18.46
C ASP A 101 12.44 0.18 18.97
N ALA A 102 12.49 1.24 18.14
CA ALA A 102 12.04 2.57 18.51
C ALA A 102 10.51 2.77 18.47
N THR A 103 9.76 1.85 17.85
CA THR A 103 8.32 2.00 17.60
C THR A 103 7.47 0.87 18.22
N ASP A 104 8.00 0.16 19.20
CA ASP A 104 7.38 -1.05 19.76
C ASP A 104 6.85 -2.00 18.65
N GLY A 105 7.75 -2.39 17.75
CA GLY A 105 7.40 -3.23 16.60
C GLY A 105 6.38 -2.62 15.65
N LEU A 106 6.38 -1.28 15.51
CA LEU A 106 5.48 -0.40 14.77
C LEU A 106 4.17 -0.03 15.50
N LEU A 107 3.85 -0.59 16.63
CA LEU A 107 2.56 -0.37 17.31
C LEU A 107 2.34 1.11 17.68
N ASP A 108 3.39 1.83 18.10
CA ASP A 108 3.31 3.24 18.47
C ASP A 108 2.82 4.15 17.33
N LEU A 109 3.12 3.76 16.08
CA LEU A 109 2.66 4.49 14.89
C LEU A 109 1.14 4.36 14.67
N PHE A 110 0.52 3.35 15.24
CA PHE A 110 -0.90 3.02 15.09
C PHE A 110 -1.71 3.24 16.36
N GLU A 111 -1.10 3.81 17.39
CA GLU A 111 -1.78 4.09 18.65
C GLU A 111 -3.07 4.91 18.43
N GLY A 112 -4.16 4.48 19.04
CA GLY A 112 -5.48 5.12 18.95
C GLY A 112 -6.22 4.88 17.64
N LEU A 113 -5.70 4.07 16.70
CA LEU A 113 -6.40 3.72 15.48
C LEU A 113 -7.19 2.41 15.59
N ASP A 114 -8.38 2.40 15.01
CA ASP A 114 -9.16 1.19 14.71
C ASP A 114 -9.00 0.85 13.23
N VAL A 115 -7.93 0.12 12.90
CA VAL A 115 -7.63 -0.26 11.51
C VAL A 115 -8.58 -1.35 11.04
N LYS A 116 -9.29 -1.05 9.95
CA LYS A 116 -10.21 -1.98 9.28
C LYS A 116 -9.69 -2.38 7.90
N PRO A 117 -10.00 -3.60 7.45
CA PRO A 117 -9.65 -4.02 6.10
C PRO A 117 -10.40 -3.21 5.04
N SER A 118 -9.65 -2.58 4.16
CA SER A 118 -10.11 -1.95 2.93
C SER A 118 -9.54 -2.71 1.74
N VAL A 119 -10.29 -2.84 0.66
CA VAL A 119 -9.72 -3.34 -0.59
C VAL A 119 -8.74 -2.31 -1.13
N LEU A 120 -7.53 -2.74 -1.46
CA LEU A 120 -6.48 -1.88 -2.01
C LEU A 120 -6.20 -2.25 -3.45
N HIS A 121 -5.86 -1.27 -4.28
CA HIS A 121 -5.23 -1.52 -5.57
C HIS A 121 -3.82 -2.11 -5.35
N GLY A 122 -3.08 -1.58 -4.39
CA GLY A 122 -1.79 -2.10 -3.92
C GLY A 122 -0.58 -1.76 -4.80
N ASP A 123 -0.80 -1.24 -6.01
CA ASP A 123 0.25 -0.76 -6.93
C ASP A 123 -0.22 0.50 -7.68
N LEU A 124 -0.70 1.50 -6.94
CA LEU A 124 -1.35 2.68 -7.50
C LEU A 124 -0.34 3.79 -7.84
N TRP A 125 0.31 3.65 -8.99
CA TRP A 125 1.18 4.68 -9.57
C TRP A 125 0.55 5.29 -10.84
N SER A 126 1.10 6.38 -11.35
CA SER A 126 0.51 7.11 -12.47
C SER A 126 0.31 6.27 -13.75
N GLY A 127 1.08 5.20 -13.93
CA GLY A 127 0.94 4.28 -15.07
C GLY A 127 -0.28 3.35 -14.96
N ASN A 128 -0.87 3.21 -13.77
CA ASN A 128 -2.05 2.39 -13.50
C ASN A 128 -3.33 3.24 -13.30
N ILE A 129 -3.26 4.53 -13.62
CA ILE A 129 -4.37 5.48 -13.49
C ILE A 129 -4.66 6.09 -14.87
N ALA A 130 -5.90 6.05 -15.31
CA ALA A 130 -6.32 6.63 -16.59
C ALA A 130 -7.72 7.25 -16.46
N SER A 131 -8.16 7.85 -17.57
CA SER A 131 -9.55 8.27 -17.77
C SER A 131 -10.13 7.49 -18.93
N ALA A 132 -11.30 6.90 -18.76
CA ALA A 132 -12.05 6.25 -19.82
C ALA A 132 -13.40 6.97 -19.97
N LYS A 133 -13.62 7.57 -21.15
CA LYS A 133 -14.84 8.37 -21.42
C LYS A 133 -15.12 9.44 -20.35
N GLY A 134 -14.06 10.05 -19.80
CA GLY A 134 -14.16 11.09 -18.78
C GLY A 134 -14.30 10.56 -17.33
N VAL A 135 -14.37 9.25 -17.12
CA VAL A 135 -14.45 8.64 -15.79
C VAL A 135 -13.05 8.14 -15.38
N PRO A 136 -12.57 8.47 -14.16
CA PRO A 136 -11.34 7.90 -13.65
C PRO A 136 -11.40 6.37 -13.58
N CYS A 137 -10.34 5.70 -14.00
CA CYS A 137 -10.23 4.25 -13.91
C CYS A 137 -8.82 3.83 -13.47
N ILE A 138 -8.74 2.69 -12.80
CA ILE A 138 -7.50 2.05 -12.35
C ILE A 138 -7.42 0.63 -12.91
N PHE A 139 -6.20 0.14 -13.12
CA PHE A 139 -5.97 -1.19 -13.69
C PHE A 139 -4.62 -1.74 -13.22
N ASP A 140 -4.40 -3.04 -13.47
CA ASP A 140 -3.18 -3.77 -13.08
C ASP A 140 -2.90 -3.76 -11.56
N PRO A 141 -3.85 -4.24 -10.72
CA PRO A 141 -3.71 -4.20 -9.26
C PRO A 141 -2.83 -5.33 -8.70
N ALA A 142 -2.13 -5.03 -7.61
CA ALA A 142 -1.55 -6.00 -6.68
C ALA A 142 -2.47 -6.17 -5.44
N VAL A 143 -3.71 -6.56 -5.68
CA VAL A 143 -4.85 -6.48 -4.76
C VAL A 143 -4.66 -7.26 -3.46
N TYR A 144 -5.09 -6.67 -2.35
CA TYR A 144 -5.30 -7.34 -1.07
C TYR A 144 -6.18 -6.47 -0.15
N TYR A 145 -6.69 -7.04 0.93
CA TYR A 145 -7.35 -6.29 1.99
C TYR A 145 -6.30 -5.84 3.02
N GLY A 146 -6.14 -4.53 3.15
CA GLY A 146 -5.18 -3.87 4.03
C GLY A 146 -5.73 -2.61 4.67
N HIS A 147 -4.90 -1.85 5.37
CA HIS A 147 -5.24 -0.51 5.84
C HIS A 147 -5.27 0.46 4.65
N HIS A 148 -6.33 1.22 4.50
CA HIS A 148 -6.50 2.14 3.37
C HIS A 148 -5.32 3.11 3.17
N GLU A 149 -4.63 3.51 4.24
CA GLU A 149 -3.45 4.37 4.13
C GLU A 149 -2.27 3.71 3.41
N ALA A 150 -2.22 2.37 3.36
CA ALA A 150 -1.14 1.66 2.67
C ALA A 150 -1.16 1.89 1.14
N GLU A 151 -2.31 2.25 0.57
CA GLU A 151 -2.43 2.66 -0.83
C GLU A 151 -1.51 3.84 -1.15
N TRP A 152 -1.30 4.72 -0.19
CA TRP A 152 -0.54 5.96 -0.41
C TRP A 152 0.98 5.78 -0.34
N GLY A 153 1.44 4.56 -0.16
CA GLY A 153 2.86 4.22 -0.29
C GLY A 153 3.45 4.49 -1.68
N MET A 154 2.60 4.55 -2.72
CA MET A 154 3.01 4.91 -4.09
C MET A 154 2.71 6.38 -4.45
N SER A 155 2.24 7.20 -3.53
CA SER A 155 1.81 8.58 -3.83
C SER A 155 2.92 9.48 -4.40
N TRP A 156 4.19 9.17 -4.15
CA TRP A 156 5.34 9.88 -4.71
C TRP A 156 5.46 9.77 -6.24
N CYS A 157 4.88 8.72 -6.86
CA CYS A 157 4.88 8.52 -8.31
C CYS A 157 3.47 8.37 -8.92
N ALA A 158 2.41 8.61 -8.14
CA ALA A 158 1.02 8.47 -8.58
C ALA A 158 0.45 9.77 -9.20
N SER A 159 1.17 10.88 -9.16
CA SER A 159 0.71 12.19 -9.65
C SER A 159 -0.60 12.67 -9.02
N LEU A 160 -0.79 12.43 -7.72
CA LEU A 160 -1.97 12.83 -6.97
C LEU A 160 -1.85 14.29 -6.55
N GLY A 161 -2.70 15.16 -7.09
CA GLY A 161 -2.74 16.59 -6.80
C GLY A 161 -3.60 16.98 -5.60
N ALA A 162 -3.65 18.28 -5.31
CA ALA A 162 -4.48 18.81 -4.22
C ALA A 162 -5.97 18.48 -4.40
N GLY A 163 -6.47 18.47 -5.64
CA GLY A 163 -7.85 18.07 -5.94
C GLY A 163 -8.16 16.64 -5.54
N PHE A 164 -7.22 15.70 -5.80
CA PHE A 164 -7.37 14.30 -5.36
C PHE A 164 -7.55 14.21 -3.84
N TRP A 165 -6.66 14.85 -3.10
CA TRP A 165 -6.73 14.82 -1.63
C TRP A 165 -7.95 15.53 -1.08
N ALA A 166 -8.45 16.58 -1.74
CA ALA A 166 -9.70 17.24 -1.37
C ALA A 166 -10.87 16.26 -1.49
N GLY A 167 -11.05 15.64 -2.66
CA GLY A 167 -12.11 14.66 -2.88
C GLY A 167 -12.02 13.43 -1.97
N TYR A 168 -10.80 12.89 -1.77
CA TYR A 168 -10.62 11.75 -0.87
C TYR A 168 -11.00 12.04 0.57
N ARG A 169 -10.57 13.20 1.10
CA ARG A 169 -10.78 13.61 2.49
C ARG A 169 -12.21 14.06 2.80
N GLU A 170 -13.06 14.26 1.80
CA GLU A 170 -14.49 14.45 2.01
C GLU A 170 -15.13 13.24 2.70
N LEU A 171 -14.64 12.02 2.38
CA LEU A 171 -15.20 10.76 2.87
C LEU A 171 -14.31 10.09 3.92
N ILE A 172 -12.99 10.21 3.77
CA ILE A 172 -12.00 9.63 4.70
C ILE A 172 -11.07 10.76 5.18
N PRO A 173 -11.35 11.38 6.33
CA PRO A 173 -10.49 12.40 6.91
C PRO A 173 -9.09 11.86 7.22
N GLU A 174 -8.08 12.73 7.19
CA GLU A 174 -6.72 12.38 7.59
C GLU A 174 -6.70 11.96 9.07
N ALA A 175 -6.27 10.73 9.33
CA ALA A 175 -6.17 10.20 10.68
C ALA A 175 -4.98 10.80 11.45
N PRO A 176 -5.05 10.86 12.79
CA PRO A 176 -3.90 11.24 13.62
C PRO A 176 -2.67 10.41 13.27
N LYS A 177 -1.48 11.02 13.33
CA LYS A 177 -0.19 10.38 13.00
C LYS A 177 -0.06 9.87 11.54
N PHE A 178 -0.97 10.22 10.59
CA PHE A 178 -0.85 9.79 9.18
C PHE A 178 0.52 10.13 8.58
N ARG A 179 1.02 11.34 8.84
CA ARG A 179 2.31 11.81 8.31
C ARG A 179 3.50 11.00 8.81
N MET A 180 3.36 10.34 9.98
CA MET A 180 4.37 9.45 10.55
C MET A 180 4.29 8.05 9.91
N ARG A 181 3.09 7.57 9.59
CA ARG A 181 2.88 6.26 8.95
C ARG A 181 3.13 6.27 7.44
N ARG A 182 2.91 7.38 6.76
CA ARG A 182 3.11 7.46 5.31
C ARG A 182 4.50 7.02 4.85
N PRO A 183 5.61 7.48 5.49
CA PRO A 183 6.95 6.97 5.16
C PRO A 183 7.09 5.45 5.33
N LEU A 184 6.43 4.86 6.33
CA LEU A 184 6.43 3.40 6.51
C LEU A 184 5.82 2.69 5.29
N TYR A 185 4.67 3.17 4.79
CA TYR A 185 4.03 2.60 3.60
C TYR A 185 4.87 2.82 2.33
N GLU A 186 5.50 3.98 2.21
CA GLU A 186 6.42 4.27 1.11
C GLU A 186 7.65 3.36 1.15
N ALA A 187 8.21 3.07 2.35
CA ALA A 187 9.36 2.18 2.51
C ALA A 187 9.12 0.80 1.88
N TYR A 188 7.91 0.25 1.96
CA TYR A 188 7.57 -1.02 1.32
C TYR A 188 7.83 -0.99 -0.20
N HIS A 189 7.35 0.04 -0.87
CA HIS A 189 7.51 0.18 -2.32
C HIS A 189 8.94 0.54 -2.71
N GLN A 190 9.61 1.41 -1.95
CA GLN A 190 11.03 1.73 -2.18
C GLN A 190 11.92 0.48 -2.03
N LEU A 191 11.65 -0.38 -1.05
CA LEU A 191 12.33 -1.66 -0.87
C LEU A 191 12.04 -2.63 -2.03
N ASN A 192 10.79 -2.70 -2.50
CA ASN A 192 10.44 -3.50 -3.66
C ASN A 192 11.17 -3.02 -4.92
N HIS A 193 11.20 -1.71 -5.17
CA HIS A 193 11.94 -1.13 -6.28
C HIS A 193 13.45 -1.39 -6.18
N TYR A 194 14.02 -1.34 -4.97
CA TYR A 194 15.40 -1.70 -4.75
C TYR A 194 15.67 -3.18 -5.09
N ASN A 195 14.80 -4.07 -4.68
CA ASN A 195 14.91 -5.50 -4.98
C ASN A 195 14.77 -5.83 -6.47
N LEU A 196 14.05 -5.00 -7.23
CA LEU A 196 13.83 -5.19 -8.67
C LEU A 196 14.87 -4.46 -9.53
N PHE A 197 15.26 -3.25 -9.14
CA PHE A 197 16.00 -2.32 -10.00
C PHE A 197 17.32 -1.85 -9.38
N GLY A 198 17.54 -2.04 -8.08
CA GLY A 198 18.75 -1.55 -7.40
C GLY A 198 18.81 -0.02 -7.28
N GLY A 199 20.03 0.53 -7.33
CA GLY A 199 20.27 1.97 -7.46
C GLY A 199 19.83 2.81 -6.27
N GLY A 200 19.28 4.00 -6.55
CA GLY A 200 18.91 5.01 -5.57
C GLY A 200 17.79 4.61 -4.61
N TYR A 201 16.99 3.60 -4.93
CA TYR A 201 15.88 3.13 -4.11
C TYR A 201 16.30 2.65 -2.72
N ARG A 202 17.54 2.15 -2.58
CA ARG A 202 18.11 1.82 -1.27
C ARG A 202 18.14 3.02 -0.33
N ASN A 203 18.65 4.16 -0.81
CA ASN A 203 18.71 5.36 -0.01
C ASN A 203 17.34 5.95 0.28
N ALA A 204 16.41 5.87 -0.67
CA ALA A 204 15.03 6.26 -0.48
C ALA A 204 14.36 5.41 0.62
N ALA A 205 14.53 4.08 0.57
CA ALA A 205 14.01 3.19 1.61
C ALA A 205 14.60 3.50 3.00
N CYS A 206 15.92 3.71 3.09
CA CYS A 206 16.54 4.13 4.36
C CYS A 206 15.96 5.46 4.86
N GLY A 207 15.81 6.46 3.97
CA GLY A 207 15.24 7.75 4.34
C GLY A 207 13.79 7.66 4.83
N CYS A 208 12.99 6.79 4.23
CA CYS A 208 11.63 6.53 4.72
C CYS A 208 11.62 5.93 6.14
N LEU A 209 12.48 4.95 6.41
CA LEU A 209 12.59 4.33 7.74
C LEU A 209 13.14 5.34 8.78
N GLU A 210 14.09 6.19 8.41
CA GLU A 210 14.59 7.26 9.26
C GLU A 210 13.50 8.29 9.60
N GLN A 211 12.62 8.64 8.65
CA GLN A 211 11.50 9.55 8.92
C GLN A 211 10.50 8.97 9.93
N CYS A 212 10.32 7.65 9.96
CA CYS A 212 9.49 7.01 10.98
C CYS A 212 10.05 7.22 12.39
N LEU A 213 11.39 7.33 12.54
CA LEU A 213 12.07 7.57 13.81
C LEU A 213 12.01 9.03 14.24
N GLY A 214 12.28 9.95 13.31
CA GLY A 214 12.34 11.40 13.60
C GLY A 214 10.98 12.04 13.90
N SER A 215 9.93 11.29 13.85
CA SER A 215 8.56 11.76 14.11
C SER A 215 8.04 11.39 15.51
N LEU A 216 8.86 10.71 16.33
CA LEU A 216 8.53 10.29 17.70
C LEU A 216 8.99 11.31 18.74
N ASP A 217 9.79 12.33 18.35
CA ASP A 217 10.19 13.47 19.18
C ASP A 217 9.19 14.63 19.01
#